data_4da8ac3c7d0fc8ac67aa4778a627d446
#
_entry.id   4da8ac3c7d0fc8ac67aa4778a627d446
#
_cell.length_a   1.000
_cell.length_b   1.000
_cell.length_c   1.000
_cell.angle_alpha   90.00
_cell.angle_beta   90.00
_cell.angle_gamma   90.00
#
_symmetry.space_group_name_H-M   'P 1'
#
loop_
_entity.id
_entity.type
_entity.pdbx_description
1 polymer ?
#
loop_
_entity_poly.entity_id
_entity_poly.type
_entity_poly.pdbx_seq_one_letter_code
_entity_poly.pdbx_strand_id
1 'polypeptide(L)'
;EVLSISPRVVICPSWETYEPKEGEVVVSLDPGSAFGTGTHETTAMCAEIIDRIIRPDDKVLDLGCGSGILSIIAEKLGAGSVEAIDIDRLATDVAAENCRLNKAAVDCHTGELKDAKSKDYTLIIANIVADIIVSLCPDIGSYLAPDGYFLVSGIIDTKKERVLEAAEKAGLKLLATHTKG
;
A
#
# COMPACT_ATOMS: atom_id res chain seq x y z
N GLU A 1 6.21 21.61 0.59
CA GLU A 1 5.14 21.76 1.57
C GLU A 1 4.88 20.44 2.29
N VAL A 2 4.81 20.52 3.63
CA VAL A 2 4.53 19.35 4.46
C VAL A 2 3.03 19.03 4.41
N LEU A 3 2.70 17.76 4.25
CA LEU A 3 1.32 17.33 4.05
C LEU A 3 0.94 16.23 5.05
N SER A 4 -0.07 16.50 5.87
CA SER A 4 -0.66 15.48 6.75
C SER A 4 -1.69 14.69 5.95
N ILE A 5 -1.49 13.40 5.77
CA ILE A 5 -2.39 12.58 4.94
C ILE A 5 -3.28 11.65 5.75
N SER A 6 -2.95 11.44 7.02
CA SER A 6 -3.80 10.71 7.96
C SER A 6 -3.44 11.18 9.37
N PRO A 7 -4.19 10.76 10.41
CA PRO A 7 -3.94 11.26 11.77
C PRO A 7 -2.50 11.10 12.25
N ARG A 8 -1.81 10.02 11.86
CA ARG A 8 -0.44 9.77 12.31
C ARG A 8 0.62 9.87 11.21
N VAL A 9 0.25 10.19 9.97
CA VAL A 9 1.19 10.14 8.85
C VAL A 9 1.36 11.50 8.20
N VAL A 10 2.60 11.96 8.15
CA VAL A 10 2.98 13.22 7.53
C VAL A 10 3.96 12.95 6.40
N ILE A 11 3.71 13.54 5.24
CA ILE A 11 4.62 13.49 4.10
C ILE A 11 5.42 14.79 4.09
N CYS A 12 6.73 14.67 4.07
CA CYS A 12 7.64 15.82 4.10
C CYS A 12 8.62 15.75 2.93
N PRO A 13 8.71 16.79 2.09
CA PRO A 13 9.71 16.80 1.03
C PRO A 13 11.12 16.73 1.63
N SER A 14 12.06 16.16 0.89
CA SER A 14 13.43 15.96 1.38
C SER A 14 14.16 17.26 1.75
N TRP A 15 13.76 18.38 1.16
CA TRP A 15 14.38 19.68 1.44
C TRP A 15 13.72 20.44 2.60
N GLU A 16 12.67 19.89 3.20
CA GLU A 16 12.03 20.51 4.37
C GLU A 16 12.30 19.70 5.63
N THR A 17 12.19 20.39 6.76
CA THR A 17 12.33 19.76 8.07
C THR A 17 10.99 19.84 8.79
N TYR A 18 10.58 18.75 9.41
CA TYR A 18 9.34 18.68 10.18
C TYR A 18 9.58 17.96 11.49
N GLU A 19 9.21 18.59 12.58
CA GLU A 19 9.26 17.99 13.93
C GLU A 19 7.95 17.23 14.16
N PRO A 20 7.97 15.90 14.19
CA PRO A 20 6.72 15.14 14.37
C PRO A 20 6.13 15.36 15.77
N LYS A 21 4.81 15.41 15.82
CA LYS A 21 4.07 15.39 17.08
C LYS A 21 4.07 13.97 17.62
N GLU A 22 3.70 13.83 18.90
CA GLU A 22 3.64 12.51 19.53
C GLU A 22 2.74 11.57 18.73
N GLY A 23 3.25 10.39 18.42
CA GLY A 23 2.53 9.37 17.64
C GLY A 23 2.58 9.54 16.14
N GLU A 24 3.11 10.67 15.65
CA GLU A 24 3.24 10.88 14.21
C GLU A 24 4.47 10.20 13.63
N VAL A 25 4.33 9.68 12.40
CA VAL A 25 5.45 9.21 11.60
C VAL A 25 5.62 10.14 10.40
N VAL A 26 6.87 10.38 10.02
CA VAL A 26 7.21 11.25 8.89
C VAL A 26 7.78 10.42 7.77
N VAL A 27 7.20 10.56 6.58
CA VAL A 27 7.71 9.91 5.38
C VAL A 27 8.32 10.99 4.50
N SER A 28 9.61 10.87 4.21
CA SER A 28 10.30 11.76 3.29
C SER A 28 10.04 11.33 1.86
N LEU A 29 9.49 12.24 1.08
CA LEU A 29 9.13 11.92 -0.29
C LEU A 29 9.16 13.17 -1.15
N ASP A 30 9.87 13.13 -2.26
CA ASP A 30 9.94 14.27 -3.15
C ASP A 30 8.71 14.34 -4.05
N PRO A 31 8.18 15.55 -4.30
CA PRO A 31 7.05 15.74 -5.21
C PRO A 31 7.34 15.17 -6.59
N GLY A 32 6.33 14.57 -7.20
CA GLY A 32 6.43 13.99 -8.52
C GLY A 32 6.80 12.53 -8.55
N SER A 33 7.33 11.98 -7.46
CA SER A 33 7.71 10.57 -7.43
C SER A 33 6.61 9.67 -6.89
N ALA A 34 5.84 10.13 -5.89
CA ALA A 34 4.81 9.29 -5.26
C ALA A 34 3.40 9.82 -5.44
N PHE A 35 3.27 11.13 -5.53
CA PHE A 35 2.00 11.79 -5.73
C PHE A 35 1.91 12.30 -7.16
N GLY A 36 2.11 11.41 -8.13
CA GLY A 36 1.84 11.72 -9.51
C GLY A 36 0.37 12.06 -9.69
N THR A 37 0.06 12.73 -10.77
CA THR A 37 -1.31 13.14 -11.07
C THR A 37 -2.24 11.93 -11.06
N GLY A 38 -3.32 12.01 -10.29
CA GLY A 38 -4.37 10.99 -10.22
C GLY A 38 -4.19 9.93 -9.16
N THR A 39 -3.00 9.76 -8.59
CA THR A 39 -2.76 8.75 -7.57
C THR A 39 -2.73 9.30 -6.15
N HIS A 40 -2.60 10.61 -6.02
CA HIS A 40 -2.49 11.28 -4.72
C HIS A 40 -3.67 10.94 -3.79
N GLU A 41 -4.88 11.10 -4.29
CA GLU A 41 -6.10 10.89 -3.50
C GLU A 41 -6.26 9.44 -3.07
N THR A 42 -6.05 8.49 -3.99
CA THR A 42 -6.17 7.07 -3.67
C THR A 42 -5.09 6.61 -2.69
N THR A 43 -3.88 7.14 -2.83
CA THR A 43 -2.79 6.86 -1.91
C THR A 43 -3.11 7.38 -0.51
N ALA A 44 -3.63 8.60 -0.41
CA ALA A 44 -4.02 9.19 0.88
C ALA A 44 -5.13 8.38 1.55
N MET A 45 -6.13 7.92 0.79
CA MET A 45 -7.20 7.08 1.32
C MET A 45 -6.69 5.74 1.83
N CYS A 46 -5.77 5.11 1.10
CA CYS A 46 -5.13 3.87 1.57
C CYS A 46 -4.32 4.11 2.84
N ALA A 47 -3.56 5.20 2.89
CA ALA A 47 -2.77 5.55 4.06
C ALA A 47 -3.66 5.73 5.29
N GLU A 48 -4.81 6.36 5.13
CA GLU A 48 -5.77 6.54 6.22
C GLU A 48 -6.30 5.22 6.74
N ILE A 49 -6.63 4.27 5.86
CA ILE A 49 -7.08 2.95 6.28
C ILE A 49 -5.95 2.20 6.99
N ILE A 50 -4.75 2.21 6.42
CA ILE A 50 -3.59 1.55 7.03
C ILE A 50 -3.35 2.13 8.43
N ASP A 51 -3.36 3.46 8.57
CA ASP A 51 -3.19 4.12 9.86
C ASP A 51 -4.17 3.60 10.91
N ARG A 52 -5.41 3.32 10.48
CA ARG A 52 -6.48 2.88 11.36
C ARG A 52 -6.39 1.42 11.76
N ILE A 53 -5.95 0.54 10.86
CA ILE A 53 -6.02 -0.90 11.05
C ILE A 53 -4.69 -1.59 11.37
N ILE A 54 -3.56 -0.95 11.11
CA ILE A 54 -2.24 -1.59 11.27
C ILE A 54 -1.98 -1.99 12.72
N ARG A 55 -1.42 -3.17 12.91
CA ARG A 55 -1.06 -3.72 14.22
C ARG A 55 0.41 -4.10 14.24
N PRO A 56 1.04 -4.12 15.44
CA PRO A 56 2.51 -4.33 15.55
C PRO A 56 3.04 -5.61 14.91
N ASP A 57 2.26 -6.66 14.86
CA ASP A 57 2.71 -7.93 14.31
C ASP A 57 2.24 -8.19 12.88
N ASP A 58 1.68 -7.19 12.23
CA ASP A 58 1.16 -7.35 10.88
C ASP A 58 2.27 -7.72 9.90
N LYS A 59 1.95 -8.66 9.04
CA LYS A 59 2.78 -9.07 7.92
C LYS A 59 2.12 -8.53 6.66
N VAL A 60 2.78 -7.59 6.02
CA VAL A 60 2.20 -6.79 4.94
C VAL A 60 2.83 -7.13 3.59
N LEU A 61 1.99 -7.29 2.58
CA LEU A 61 2.41 -7.40 1.18
C LEU A 61 1.80 -6.24 0.40
N ASP A 62 2.65 -5.46 -0.25
CA ASP A 62 2.24 -4.34 -1.10
C ASP A 62 2.44 -4.74 -2.56
N LEU A 63 1.34 -5.09 -3.24
CA LEU A 63 1.34 -5.50 -4.64
C LEU A 63 1.17 -4.28 -5.55
N GLY A 64 2.09 -4.13 -6.50
CA GLY A 64 2.10 -2.95 -7.35
C GLY A 64 2.56 -1.74 -6.54
N CYS A 65 3.67 -1.89 -5.82
CA CYS A 65 4.12 -0.93 -4.82
C CYS A 65 4.50 0.46 -5.35
N GLY A 66 4.78 0.58 -6.65
CA GLY A 66 5.18 1.84 -7.25
C GLY A 66 6.35 2.47 -6.51
N SER A 67 6.15 3.69 -6.00
CA SER A 67 7.18 4.41 -5.24
C SER A 67 7.50 3.81 -3.87
N GLY A 68 6.70 2.86 -3.40
CA GLY A 68 6.87 2.24 -2.10
C GLY A 68 6.27 3.02 -0.93
N ILE A 69 5.51 4.08 -1.20
CA ILE A 69 4.98 4.93 -0.13
C ILE A 69 4.10 4.18 0.87
N LEU A 70 3.20 3.32 0.40
CA LEU A 70 2.31 2.59 1.31
C LEU A 70 3.08 1.57 2.15
N SER A 71 4.11 0.96 1.56
CA SER A 71 5.01 0.07 2.29
C SER A 71 5.76 0.80 3.40
N ILE A 72 6.29 1.98 3.09
CA ILE A 72 7.01 2.80 4.06
C ILE A 72 6.08 3.22 5.20
N ILE A 73 4.87 3.65 4.87
CA ILE A 73 3.86 4.02 5.87
C ILE A 73 3.57 2.84 6.79
N ALA A 74 3.32 1.66 6.23
CA ALA A 74 3.01 0.46 7.02
C ALA A 74 4.17 0.13 7.96
N GLU A 75 5.40 0.18 7.48
CA GLU A 75 6.59 -0.11 8.28
C GLU A 75 6.73 0.90 9.43
N LYS A 76 6.63 2.18 9.12
CA LYS A 76 6.77 3.23 10.13
C LYS A 76 5.66 3.22 11.17
N LEU A 77 4.48 2.78 10.81
CA LEU A 77 3.36 2.65 11.74
C LEU A 77 3.44 1.39 12.60
N GLY A 78 4.46 0.55 12.38
CA GLY A 78 4.76 -0.53 13.28
C GLY A 78 4.50 -1.94 12.76
N ALA A 79 4.25 -2.13 11.46
CA ALA A 79 4.11 -3.48 10.92
C ALA A 79 5.32 -4.35 11.27
N GLY A 80 5.08 -5.62 11.55
CA GLY A 80 6.14 -6.56 11.90
C GLY A 80 7.07 -6.86 10.73
N SER A 81 6.53 -6.95 9.51
CA SER A 81 7.31 -7.10 8.29
C SER A 81 6.54 -6.56 7.10
N VAL A 82 7.27 -6.03 6.11
CA VAL A 82 6.67 -5.49 4.88
C VAL A 82 7.46 -5.98 3.68
N GLU A 83 6.73 -6.52 2.71
CA GLU A 83 7.26 -6.94 1.42
C GLU A 83 6.58 -6.13 0.33
N ALA A 84 7.34 -5.61 -0.62
CA ALA A 84 6.84 -4.78 -1.70
C ALA A 84 7.23 -5.39 -3.05
N ILE A 85 6.24 -5.61 -3.91
CA ILE A 85 6.45 -6.22 -5.23
C ILE A 85 5.85 -5.31 -6.30
N ASP A 86 6.56 -5.19 -7.41
CA ASP A 86 6.04 -4.54 -8.61
C ASP A 86 6.59 -5.28 -9.83
N ILE A 87 5.80 -5.36 -10.89
CA ILE A 87 6.25 -5.99 -12.14
C ILE A 87 7.28 -5.11 -12.85
N ASP A 88 7.28 -3.81 -12.57
CA ASP A 88 8.19 -2.86 -13.19
C ASP A 88 9.44 -2.68 -12.33
N ARG A 89 10.58 -3.08 -12.88
CA ARG A 89 11.86 -2.96 -12.18
C ARG A 89 12.22 -1.51 -11.86
N LEU A 90 11.84 -0.57 -12.73
CA LEU A 90 12.09 0.85 -12.44
C LEU A 90 11.32 1.29 -11.20
N ALA A 91 10.09 0.80 -11.04
CA ALA A 91 9.31 1.09 -9.84
C ALA A 91 9.95 0.49 -8.59
N THR A 92 10.40 -0.76 -8.66
CA THR A 92 11.03 -1.40 -7.50
C THR A 92 12.36 -0.75 -7.13
N ASP A 93 13.11 -0.26 -8.11
CA ASP A 93 14.33 0.49 -7.85
C ASP A 93 14.01 1.79 -7.12
N VAL A 94 12.98 2.51 -7.55
CA VAL A 94 12.53 3.74 -6.88
C VAL A 94 12.03 3.43 -5.46
N ALA A 95 11.22 2.37 -5.32
CA ALA A 95 10.72 1.96 -4.01
C ALA A 95 11.86 1.63 -3.05
N ALA A 96 12.86 0.88 -3.50
CA ALA A 96 14.01 0.53 -2.68
C ALA A 96 14.79 1.77 -2.23
N GLU A 97 14.98 2.73 -3.13
CA GLU A 97 15.65 3.98 -2.81
C GLU A 97 14.86 4.81 -1.79
N ASN A 98 13.55 4.90 -1.98
CA ASN A 98 12.69 5.60 -1.03
C ASN A 98 12.69 4.94 0.35
N CYS A 99 12.71 3.61 0.40
CA CYS A 99 12.81 2.87 1.66
C CYS A 99 14.14 3.17 2.34
N ARG A 100 15.23 3.20 1.58
CA ARG A 100 16.54 3.52 2.11
C ARG A 100 16.58 4.93 2.69
N LEU A 101 16.03 5.92 1.97
CA LEU A 101 15.97 7.31 2.43
C LEU A 101 15.18 7.45 3.71
N ASN A 102 14.16 6.64 3.87
CA ASN A 102 13.29 6.67 5.05
C ASN A 102 13.75 5.72 6.15
N LYS A 103 14.83 5.00 5.96
CA LYS A 103 15.30 3.97 6.89
C LYS A 103 14.21 2.97 7.23
N ALA A 104 13.41 2.63 6.24
CA ALA A 104 12.30 1.69 6.38
C ALA A 104 12.76 0.30 5.96
N ALA A 105 12.53 -0.69 6.82
CA ALA A 105 12.90 -2.08 6.55
C ALA A 105 11.80 -2.75 5.72
N VAL A 106 11.91 -2.62 4.41
CA VAL A 106 10.95 -3.19 3.44
C VAL A 106 11.73 -4.06 2.45
N ASP A 107 11.24 -5.26 2.21
CA ASP A 107 11.82 -6.16 1.21
C ASP A 107 11.18 -5.87 -0.14
N CYS A 108 11.89 -5.12 -0.99
CA CYS A 108 11.41 -4.72 -2.32
C CYS A 108 11.99 -5.65 -3.39
N HIS A 109 11.12 -6.19 -4.23
CA HIS A 109 11.61 -6.98 -5.37
C HIS A 109 10.65 -6.93 -6.55
N THR A 110 11.19 -7.22 -7.73
CA THR A 110 10.41 -7.24 -8.98
C THR A 110 9.71 -8.59 -9.12
N GLY A 111 8.44 -8.58 -9.49
CA GLY A 111 7.70 -9.82 -9.68
C GLY A 111 6.19 -9.64 -9.62
N GLU A 112 5.50 -10.77 -9.51
CA GLU A 112 4.05 -10.87 -9.42
C GLU A 112 3.67 -11.52 -8.08
N LEU A 113 2.39 -11.71 -7.84
CA LEU A 113 1.90 -12.36 -6.61
C LEU A 113 2.57 -13.71 -6.37
N LYS A 114 2.77 -14.50 -7.40
CA LYS A 114 3.42 -15.83 -7.28
C LYS A 114 4.85 -15.74 -6.74
N ASP A 115 5.48 -14.57 -6.85
CA ASP A 115 6.85 -14.34 -6.39
C ASP A 115 6.91 -13.87 -4.94
N ALA A 116 5.76 -13.73 -4.28
CA ALA A 116 5.70 -13.38 -2.87
C ALA A 116 6.39 -14.46 -2.04
N LYS A 117 7.15 -14.03 -1.04
CA LYS A 117 8.03 -14.92 -0.26
C LYS A 117 7.30 -15.65 0.85
N SER A 118 6.03 -15.39 1.06
CA SER A 118 5.24 -15.97 2.14
C SER A 118 3.80 -16.24 1.69
N LYS A 119 2.98 -16.82 2.58
CA LYS A 119 1.56 -17.13 2.31
C LYS A 119 0.69 -16.91 3.56
N ASP A 120 1.11 -16.05 4.44
CA ASP A 120 0.38 -15.78 5.68
C ASP A 120 0.33 -14.29 5.98
N TYR A 121 0.14 -13.48 4.95
CA TYR A 121 0.06 -12.02 5.12
C TYR A 121 -1.24 -11.65 5.83
N THR A 122 -1.13 -10.77 6.82
CA THR A 122 -2.30 -10.25 7.54
C THR A 122 -2.94 -9.08 6.81
N LEU A 123 -2.16 -8.44 5.92
CA LEU A 123 -2.65 -7.34 5.09
C LEU A 123 -1.98 -7.40 3.73
N ILE A 124 -2.79 -7.50 2.68
CA ILE A 124 -2.31 -7.38 1.30
C ILE A 124 -2.91 -6.10 0.74
N ILE A 125 -2.05 -5.23 0.22
CA ILE A 125 -2.43 -3.95 -0.36
C ILE A 125 -2.28 -4.05 -1.88
N ALA A 126 -3.26 -3.57 -2.62
CA ALA A 126 -3.19 -3.52 -4.08
C ALA A 126 -3.72 -2.17 -4.57
N ASN A 127 -2.81 -1.22 -4.77
CA ASN A 127 -3.12 0.09 -5.33
C ASN A 127 -2.87 0.05 -6.84
N ILE A 128 -3.70 -0.70 -7.54
CA ILE A 128 -3.56 -1.00 -8.97
C ILE A 128 -4.93 -0.95 -9.65
N VAL A 129 -4.94 -1.07 -10.98
CA VAL A 129 -6.18 -0.95 -11.73
C VAL A 129 -7.15 -2.11 -11.42
N ALA A 130 -8.44 -1.80 -11.49
CA ALA A 130 -9.50 -2.71 -11.09
C ALA A 130 -9.47 -4.05 -11.83
N ASP A 131 -9.17 -4.06 -13.12
CA ASP A 131 -9.15 -5.30 -13.90
C ASP A 131 -8.09 -6.27 -13.38
N ILE A 132 -6.95 -5.75 -12.93
CA ILE A 132 -5.90 -6.59 -12.34
C ILE A 132 -6.35 -7.09 -10.98
N ILE A 133 -6.99 -6.24 -10.16
CA ILE A 133 -7.53 -6.64 -8.86
C ILE A 133 -8.50 -7.81 -9.03
N VAL A 134 -9.42 -7.71 -10.00
CA VAL A 134 -10.38 -8.77 -10.28
C VAL A 134 -9.66 -10.08 -10.64
N SER A 135 -8.62 -9.99 -11.47
CA SER A 135 -7.86 -11.18 -11.89
C SER A 135 -7.08 -11.83 -10.75
N LEU A 136 -6.72 -11.06 -9.72
CA LEU A 136 -5.95 -11.58 -8.57
C LEU A 136 -6.84 -12.22 -7.50
N CYS A 137 -8.11 -11.83 -7.40
CA CYS A 137 -8.99 -12.28 -6.34
C CYS A 137 -9.03 -13.80 -6.15
N PRO A 138 -9.07 -14.63 -7.19
CA PRO A 138 -9.09 -16.08 -6.99
C PRO A 138 -7.87 -16.62 -6.24
N ASP A 139 -6.72 -15.95 -6.37
CA ASP A 139 -5.46 -16.42 -5.81
C ASP A 139 -5.10 -15.76 -4.46
N ILE A 140 -5.64 -14.58 -4.20
CA ILE A 140 -5.29 -13.80 -3.00
C ILE A 140 -5.53 -14.58 -1.72
N GLY A 141 -6.62 -15.33 -1.64
CA GLY A 141 -6.97 -16.08 -0.43
C GLY A 141 -5.89 -17.03 0.04
N SER A 142 -5.13 -17.63 -0.90
CA SER A 142 -4.06 -18.56 -0.53
C SER A 142 -2.82 -17.86 0.04
N TYR A 143 -2.75 -16.54 -0.09
CA TYR A 143 -1.65 -15.73 0.45
C TYR A 143 -2.03 -15.00 1.72
N LEU A 144 -3.31 -14.98 2.10
CA LEU A 144 -3.77 -14.30 3.31
C LEU A 144 -3.76 -15.24 4.51
N ALA A 145 -3.35 -14.71 5.65
CA ALA A 145 -3.53 -15.37 6.93
C ALA A 145 -5.03 -15.45 7.25
N PRO A 146 -5.45 -16.36 8.15
CA PRO A 146 -6.82 -16.32 8.66
C PRO A 146 -7.12 -14.91 9.20
N ASP A 147 -8.27 -14.37 8.86
CA ASP A 147 -8.68 -13.01 9.23
C ASP A 147 -7.82 -11.90 8.64
N GLY A 148 -7.02 -12.20 7.63
CA GLY A 148 -6.27 -11.17 6.91
C GLY A 148 -7.18 -10.30 6.03
N TYR A 149 -6.71 -9.09 5.73
CA TYR A 149 -7.44 -8.12 4.92
C TYR A 149 -6.79 -7.91 3.56
N PHE A 150 -7.62 -7.69 2.56
CA PHE A 150 -7.19 -7.29 1.23
C PHE A 150 -7.63 -5.84 1.00
N LEU A 151 -6.70 -4.90 1.00
CA LEU A 151 -6.95 -3.47 0.82
C LEU A 151 -6.72 -3.09 -0.64
N VAL A 152 -7.75 -2.61 -1.29
CA VAL A 152 -7.67 -2.19 -2.69
C VAL A 152 -8.03 -0.72 -2.83
N SER A 153 -7.49 -0.08 -3.86
CA SER A 153 -7.74 1.32 -4.14
C SER A 153 -7.72 1.59 -5.63
N GLY A 154 -8.03 2.83 -6.02
CA GLY A 154 -8.04 3.21 -7.43
C GLY A 154 -9.24 2.67 -8.19
N ILE A 155 -10.27 2.23 -7.47
CA ILE A 155 -11.47 1.68 -8.09
C ILE A 155 -12.44 2.82 -8.40
N ILE A 156 -12.77 2.98 -9.68
CA ILE A 156 -13.80 3.95 -10.09
C ILE A 156 -15.18 3.31 -9.91
N ASP A 157 -16.22 4.14 -9.75
CA ASP A 157 -17.57 3.67 -9.47
C ASP A 157 -18.08 2.63 -10.48
N THR A 158 -17.73 2.79 -11.75
CA THR A 158 -18.15 1.85 -12.80
C THR A 158 -17.57 0.46 -12.65
N LYS A 159 -16.48 0.32 -11.92
CA LYS A 159 -15.78 -0.97 -11.71
C LYS A 159 -16.05 -1.57 -10.34
N LYS A 160 -16.67 -0.81 -9.44
CA LYS A 160 -16.85 -1.20 -8.05
C LYS A 160 -17.56 -2.55 -7.90
N GLU A 161 -18.65 -2.75 -8.62
CA GLU A 161 -19.43 -3.98 -8.51
C GLU A 161 -18.65 -5.20 -8.96
N ARG A 162 -17.85 -5.07 -10.01
CA ARG A 162 -17.01 -6.18 -10.49
C ARG A 162 -15.98 -6.60 -9.46
N VAL A 163 -15.36 -5.64 -8.80
CA VAL A 163 -14.38 -5.91 -7.75
C VAL A 163 -15.04 -6.57 -6.54
N LEU A 164 -16.18 -6.02 -6.10
CA LEU A 164 -16.91 -6.58 -4.95
C LEU A 164 -17.37 -8.00 -5.24
N GLU A 165 -17.89 -8.25 -6.44
CA GLU A 165 -18.33 -9.58 -6.83
C GLU A 165 -17.17 -10.57 -6.86
N ALA A 166 -16.04 -10.17 -7.45
CA ALA A 166 -14.85 -11.04 -7.50
C ALA A 166 -14.33 -11.36 -6.09
N ALA A 167 -14.32 -10.38 -5.20
CA ALA A 167 -13.88 -10.57 -3.82
C ALA A 167 -14.84 -11.49 -3.06
N GLU A 168 -16.14 -11.29 -3.20
CA GLU A 168 -17.14 -12.13 -2.56
C GLU A 168 -17.04 -13.56 -3.04
N LYS A 169 -16.89 -13.76 -4.34
CA LYS A 169 -16.73 -15.09 -4.94
C LYS A 169 -15.51 -15.82 -4.40
N ALA A 170 -14.46 -15.08 -4.09
CA ALA A 170 -13.21 -15.63 -3.54
C ALA A 170 -13.24 -15.75 -2.01
N GLY A 171 -14.30 -15.31 -1.35
CA GLY A 171 -14.42 -15.39 0.12
C GLY A 171 -13.54 -14.40 0.86
N LEU A 172 -13.21 -13.29 0.25
CA LEU A 172 -12.27 -12.31 0.81
C LEU A 172 -12.98 -11.26 1.66
N LYS A 173 -12.30 -10.85 2.73
CA LYS A 173 -12.65 -9.64 3.48
C LYS A 173 -11.96 -8.46 2.79
N LEU A 174 -12.74 -7.67 2.10
CA LEU A 174 -12.22 -6.59 1.27
C LEU A 174 -12.34 -5.24 1.96
N LEU A 175 -11.21 -4.51 2.04
CA LEU A 175 -11.19 -3.09 2.37
C LEU A 175 -10.96 -2.35 1.07
N ALA A 176 -11.88 -1.48 0.69
CA ALA A 176 -11.80 -0.82 -0.61
C ALA A 176 -11.94 0.69 -0.49
N THR A 177 -11.10 1.40 -1.24
CA THR A 177 -11.28 2.81 -1.50
C THR A 177 -11.67 2.96 -2.97
N HIS A 178 -12.52 3.91 -3.25
CA HIS A 178 -12.91 4.17 -4.64
C HIS A 178 -13.03 5.66 -4.88
N THR A 179 -12.84 6.05 -6.14
CA THR A 179 -13.00 7.43 -6.57
C THR A 179 -14.19 7.50 -7.54
N LYS A 180 -14.89 8.63 -7.52
CA LYS A 180 -15.96 8.85 -8.46
C LYS A 180 -15.35 9.08 -9.84
N GLY A 181 -15.76 8.26 -10.78
CA GLY A 181 -15.25 8.30 -12.14
C GLY A 181 -16.06 9.12 -13.09
#